data_020d0ef362bfbc8f59e6a8b6ee8ed508
#
_entry.id   020d0ef362bfbc8f59e6a8b6ee8ed508
#
_cell.length_a   1.000
_cell.length_b   1.000
_cell.length_c   1.000
_cell.angle_alpha   90.00
_cell.angle_beta   90.00
_cell.angle_gamma   90.00
#
_symmetry.space_group_name_H-M   'P 1'
#
loop_
_entity.id
_entity.type
_entity.pdbx_description
1 polymer ?
#
loop_
_entity_poly.entity_id
_entity_poly.type
_entity_poly.pdbx_seq_one_letter_code
_entity_poly.pdbx_strand_id
1 'polypeptide(L)'
;MKYLHFFIFIILTSPLLSEEGRLGRESNDYKYNSLGLSLIQTEDTGLGLNLSVSLPGSLYITLERKAEGVDMENEDFDRIINAARIGVHSGIGDLLSSISAKGVNLKIKNVFDVYVEVGIKSTSIEGDINSFSEDDAQANVITGIRFGDSNGWEGKIFVDFSKESEVVQKQCAQDQVCPAVVEYILDEEADQKYGAGVLYNINNRSAVSLEFLSSKVLDASFKVSYQLNF
;
A
#
# COMPACT_ATOMS: atom_id res chain seq x y z
N MET A 1 -8.98 -25.37 -1.46
CA MET A 1 -8.48 -25.52 -2.84
C MET A 1 -9.42 -25.04 -3.95
N LYS A 2 -10.76 -25.11 -3.83
CA LYS A 2 -11.70 -24.65 -4.90
C LYS A 2 -11.65 -23.13 -5.19
N TYR A 3 -11.30 -22.31 -4.21
CA TYR A 3 -11.26 -20.85 -4.37
C TYR A 3 -9.97 -20.32 -5.01
N LEU A 4 -8.88 -21.08 -4.97
CA LEU A 4 -7.61 -20.73 -5.61
C LEU A 4 -7.73 -20.69 -7.15
N HIS A 5 -8.52 -21.60 -7.72
CA HIS A 5 -8.74 -21.66 -9.16
C HIS A 5 -9.58 -20.46 -9.68
N PHE A 6 -10.50 -19.94 -8.86
CA PHE A 6 -11.31 -18.78 -9.21
C PHE A 6 -10.46 -17.51 -9.27
N PHE A 7 -9.53 -17.34 -8.32
CA PHE A 7 -8.59 -16.22 -8.30
C PHE A 7 -7.63 -16.24 -9.49
N ILE A 8 -7.09 -17.42 -9.82
CA ILE A 8 -6.20 -17.59 -10.99
C ILE A 8 -6.94 -17.27 -12.29
N PHE A 9 -8.22 -17.62 -12.40
CA PHE A 9 -9.03 -17.33 -13.59
C PHE A 9 -9.29 -15.83 -13.76
N ILE A 10 -9.54 -15.09 -12.69
CA ILE A 10 -9.70 -13.63 -12.73
C ILE A 10 -8.40 -12.95 -13.17
N ILE A 11 -7.23 -13.40 -12.68
CA ILE A 11 -5.92 -12.85 -13.06
C ILE A 11 -5.62 -13.11 -14.54
N LEU A 12 -6.00 -14.26 -15.08
CA LEU A 12 -5.75 -14.63 -16.48
C LEU A 12 -6.69 -13.96 -17.48
N THR A 13 -7.88 -13.52 -17.05
CA THR A 13 -8.86 -12.84 -17.93
C THR A 13 -8.74 -11.32 -17.91
N SER A 14 -7.99 -10.75 -16.97
CA SER A 14 -7.84 -9.30 -16.79
C SER A 14 -7.15 -8.55 -17.95
N PRO A 15 -6.26 -9.14 -18.80
CA PRO A 15 -5.73 -8.43 -19.94
C PRO A 15 -6.78 -8.04 -21.00
N LEU A 16 -7.95 -8.66 -20.98
CA LEU A 16 -9.05 -8.33 -21.91
C LEU A 16 -9.89 -7.10 -21.49
N LEU A 17 -9.71 -6.59 -20.27
CA LEU A 17 -10.52 -5.49 -19.73
C LEU A 17 -9.77 -4.16 -19.63
N SER A 18 -8.45 -4.14 -19.87
CA SER A 18 -7.62 -3.00 -19.41
C SER A 18 -7.39 -1.89 -20.43
N GLU A 19 -7.49 -2.13 -21.75
CA GLU A 19 -7.08 -1.10 -22.72
C GLU A 19 -8.21 -0.46 -23.54
N GLU A 20 -9.31 -1.13 -23.75
CA GLU A 20 -10.37 -0.62 -24.65
C GLU A 20 -11.40 0.31 -23.99
N GLY A 21 -11.40 0.46 -22.69
CA GLY A 21 -12.37 1.25 -21.93
C GLY A 21 -12.06 2.74 -21.79
N ARG A 22 -10.88 3.20 -22.17
CA ARG A 22 -10.49 4.61 -22.05
C ARG A 22 -10.83 5.36 -23.35
N LEU A 23 -12.09 5.72 -23.47
CA LEU A 23 -12.60 6.57 -24.52
C LEU A 23 -11.74 7.82 -24.75
N GLY A 24 -10.84 7.80 -25.73
CA GLY A 24 -10.23 8.97 -26.34
C GLY A 24 -9.32 9.84 -25.48
N ARG A 25 -8.98 9.42 -24.27
CA ARG A 25 -7.97 10.08 -23.42
C ARG A 25 -6.62 9.49 -23.74
N GLU A 26 -5.62 10.33 -23.97
CA GLU A 26 -4.24 9.89 -23.98
C GLU A 26 -4.01 9.18 -22.64
N SER A 27 -3.72 7.88 -22.70
CA SER A 27 -3.59 7.06 -21.51
C SER A 27 -2.48 7.66 -20.65
N ASN A 28 -2.81 7.91 -19.38
CA ASN A 28 -1.79 8.03 -18.39
C ASN A 28 -1.02 6.71 -18.42
N ASP A 29 0.23 6.75 -18.81
CA ASP A 29 1.05 5.55 -19.00
C ASP A 29 1.39 4.83 -17.68
N TYR A 30 1.05 5.43 -16.52
CA TYR A 30 1.27 4.82 -15.22
C TYR A 30 0.42 3.57 -15.03
N LYS A 31 1.08 2.49 -14.63
CA LYS A 31 0.45 1.18 -14.52
C LYS A 31 -0.21 1.01 -13.16
N TYR A 32 -1.47 0.59 -13.17
CA TYR A 32 -2.26 0.25 -11.99
C TYR A 32 -2.71 -1.23 -11.99
N ASN A 33 -2.24 -2.03 -12.96
CA ASN A 33 -2.42 -3.47 -12.99
C ASN A 33 -1.09 -4.11 -12.64
N SER A 34 -0.95 -4.59 -11.41
CA SER A 34 0.30 -5.19 -10.95
C SER A 34 0.09 -6.20 -9.82
N LEU A 35 0.96 -7.18 -9.79
CA LEU A 35 1.16 -8.09 -8.66
C LEU A 35 2.59 -7.87 -8.16
N GLY A 36 2.74 -7.49 -6.90
CA GLY A 36 4.03 -7.19 -6.28
C GLY A 36 4.36 -8.13 -5.14
N LEU A 37 5.62 -8.54 -5.06
CA LEU A 37 6.23 -9.18 -3.91
C LEU A 37 7.25 -8.23 -3.32
N SER A 38 7.28 -8.08 -2.01
CA SER A 38 8.20 -7.17 -1.34
C SER A 38 8.90 -7.79 -0.15
N LEU A 39 10.13 -7.33 0.05
CA LEU A 39 10.88 -7.46 1.29
C LEU A 39 10.77 -6.12 2.02
N ILE A 40 10.41 -6.18 3.28
CA ILE A 40 10.22 -5.02 4.14
C ILE A 40 11.26 -5.11 5.26
N GLN A 41 12.00 -4.05 5.47
CA GLN A 41 12.97 -3.93 6.54
C GLN A 41 12.49 -2.85 7.50
N THR A 42 12.14 -3.28 8.69
CA THR A 42 11.91 -2.45 9.88
C THR A 42 13.02 -2.74 10.89
N GLU A 43 12.71 -3.08 12.10
CA GLU A 43 13.64 -3.71 13.04
C GLU A 43 14.04 -5.09 12.52
N ASP A 44 13.06 -5.87 12.07
CA ASP A 44 13.22 -7.17 11.43
C ASP A 44 12.82 -7.18 9.96
N THR A 45 13.11 -8.30 9.29
CA THR A 45 12.77 -8.48 7.88
C THR A 45 11.38 -9.08 7.73
N GLY A 46 10.53 -8.39 7.01
CA GLY A 46 9.18 -8.81 6.68
C GLY A 46 8.96 -9.11 5.21
N LEU A 47 7.80 -9.66 4.90
CA LEU A 47 7.34 -9.99 3.57
C LEU A 47 6.02 -9.30 3.24
N GLY A 48 5.85 -8.87 2.00
CA GLY A 48 4.62 -8.27 1.52
C GLY A 48 4.16 -8.81 0.17
N LEU A 49 2.86 -8.84 0.01
CA LEU A 49 2.16 -9.14 -1.23
C LEU A 49 1.21 -7.98 -1.53
N ASN A 50 1.26 -7.46 -2.74
CA ASN A 50 0.38 -6.39 -3.21
C ASN A 50 -0.23 -6.78 -4.55
N LEU A 51 -1.52 -6.55 -4.71
CA LEU A 51 -2.25 -6.71 -5.97
C LEU A 51 -2.98 -5.41 -6.25
N SER A 52 -2.75 -4.83 -7.42
CA SER A 52 -3.51 -3.69 -7.93
C SER A 52 -4.18 -4.04 -9.24
N VAL A 53 -5.44 -3.67 -9.39
CA VAL A 53 -6.26 -3.95 -10.57
C VAL A 53 -7.02 -2.70 -10.99
N SER A 54 -6.78 -2.24 -12.21
CA SER A 54 -7.53 -1.13 -12.80
C SER A 54 -8.97 -1.52 -13.08
N LEU A 55 -9.86 -0.59 -12.80
CA LEU A 55 -11.27 -0.65 -13.17
C LEU A 55 -11.55 0.33 -14.33
N PRO A 56 -12.73 0.25 -14.98
CA PRO A 56 -13.11 1.22 -16.00
C PRO A 56 -13.04 2.68 -15.48
N GLY A 57 -12.47 3.55 -16.29
CA GLY A 57 -12.24 4.94 -15.94
C GLY A 57 -10.92 5.16 -15.21
N SER A 58 -10.94 6.02 -14.20
CA SER A 58 -9.76 6.36 -13.38
C SER A 58 -9.73 5.62 -12.05
N LEU A 59 -10.45 4.51 -11.94
CA LEU A 59 -10.58 3.73 -10.71
C LEU A 59 -9.65 2.52 -10.72
N TYR A 60 -9.24 2.08 -9.53
CA TYR A 60 -8.52 0.82 -9.32
C TYR A 60 -8.78 0.28 -7.92
N ILE A 61 -8.49 -0.99 -7.73
CA ILE A 61 -8.55 -1.66 -6.42
C ILE A 61 -7.14 -2.11 -6.05
N THR A 62 -6.77 -1.93 -4.79
CA THR A 62 -5.53 -2.43 -4.23
C THR A 62 -5.83 -3.37 -3.07
N LEU A 63 -5.20 -4.54 -3.09
CA LEU A 63 -5.18 -5.49 -1.98
C LEU A 63 -3.74 -5.64 -1.52
N GLU A 64 -3.53 -5.58 -0.21
CA GLU A 64 -2.20 -5.69 0.38
C GLU A 64 -2.24 -6.64 1.58
N ARG A 65 -1.24 -7.50 1.67
CA ARG A 65 -0.93 -8.28 2.86
C ARG A 65 0.55 -8.16 3.14
N LYS A 66 0.91 -7.82 4.35
CA LYS A 66 2.29 -7.78 4.80
C LYS A 66 2.44 -8.41 6.17
N ALA A 67 3.57 -9.04 6.41
CA ALA A 67 3.99 -9.55 7.70
C ALA A 67 5.33 -8.89 8.05
N GLU A 68 5.43 -8.32 9.23
CA GLU A 68 6.61 -7.61 9.72
C GLU A 68 6.94 -8.17 11.10
N GLY A 69 8.20 -8.51 11.35
CA GLY A 69 8.68 -8.92 12.68
C GLY A 69 8.70 -7.73 13.63
N VAL A 70 8.36 -7.98 14.88
CA VAL A 70 8.43 -7.03 15.99
C VAL A 70 9.15 -7.73 17.14
N ASP A 71 10.36 -7.29 17.44
CA ASP A 71 11.20 -7.86 18.50
C ASP A 71 10.85 -7.22 19.85
N MET A 72 10.52 -8.06 20.83
CA MET A 72 10.26 -7.64 22.20
C MET A 72 11.17 -8.42 23.16
N GLU A 73 11.47 -7.82 24.31
CA GLU A 73 12.45 -8.31 25.27
C GLU A 73 12.28 -9.79 25.68
N ASN A 74 11.06 -10.33 25.60
CA ASN A 74 10.74 -11.70 26.06
C ASN A 74 9.99 -12.55 25.01
N GLU A 75 9.57 -11.99 23.91
CA GLU A 75 8.78 -12.68 22.90
C GLU A 75 8.87 -11.93 21.56
N ASP A 76 9.08 -12.64 20.48
CA ASP A 76 9.03 -12.11 19.13
C ASP A 76 7.60 -12.20 18.59
N PHE A 77 7.17 -11.19 17.89
CA PHE A 77 5.84 -11.12 17.30
C PHE A 77 5.91 -10.91 15.79
N ASP A 78 4.98 -11.52 15.08
CA ASP A 78 4.69 -11.22 13.67
C ASP A 78 3.48 -10.30 13.60
N ARG A 79 3.68 -9.08 13.11
CA ARG A 79 2.59 -8.13 12.82
C ARG A 79 2.11 -8.35 11.40
N ILE A 80 0.91 -8.89 11.25
CA ILE A 80 0.28 -9.17 9.97
C ILE A 80 -0.75 -8.10 9.67
N ILE A 81 -0.57 -7.37 8.56
CA ILE A 81 -1.46 -6.32 8.11
C ILE A 81 -2.11 -6.74 6.80
N ASN A 82 -3.44 -6.68 6.76
CA ASN A 82 -4.23 -6.87 5.55
C ASN A 82 -4.97 -5.57 5.24
N ALA A 83 -4.90 -5.11 3.99
CA ALA A 83 -5.62 -3.91 3.56
C ALA A 83 -6.32 -4.12 2.22
N ALA A 84 -7.48 -3.49 2.08
CA ALA A 84 -8.24 -3.43 0.84
C ALA A 84 -8.68 -1.99 0.60
N ARG A 85 -8.31 -1.42 -0.57
CA ARG A 85 -8.58 -0.03 -0.89
C ARG A 85 -9.14 0.10 -2.30
N ILE A 86 -9.96 1.12 -2.49
CA ILE A 86 -10.39 1.60 -3.80
C ILE A 86 -9.67 2.92 -4.04
N GLY A 87 -9.01 3.04 -5.18
CA GLY A 87 -8.27 4.22 -5.58
C GLY A 87 -8.90 4.92 -6.78
N VAL A 88 -8.68 6.22 -6.82
CA VAL A 88 -8.91 7.06 -7.99
C VAL A 88 -7.63 7.78 -8.33
N HIS A 89 -7.32 7.88 -9.62
CA HIS A 89 -6.15 8.60 -10.09
C HIS A 89 -6.48 9.52 -11.28
N SER A 90 -5.68 10.55 -11.47
CA SER A 90 -5.81 11.44 -12.62
C SER A 90 -4.48 12.10 -12.94
N GLY A 91 -4.10 12.01 -14.21
CA GLY A 91 -2.95 12.75 -14.71
C GLY A 91 -3.20 14.26 -14.73
N ILE A 92 -2.17 15.04 -14.49
CA ILE A 92 -2.26 16.52 -14.50
C ILE A 92 -2.69 17.06 -15.86
N GLY A 93 -2.29 16.41 -16.96
CA GLY A 93 -2.74 16.75 -18.29
C GLY A 93 -4.25 16.60 -18.49
N ASP A 94 -4.84 15.54 -17.90
CA ASP A 94 -6.28 15.30 -17.95
C ASP A 94 -7.04 16.32 -17.09
N LEU A 95 -6.52 16.66 -15.90
CA LEU A 95 -7.10 17.68 -15.03
C LEU A 95 -7.09 19.05 -15.71
N LEU A 96 -5.97 19.46 -16.32
CA LEU A 96 -5.85 20.76 -17.01
C LEU A 96 -6.70 20.81 -18.27
N SER A 97 -6.80 19.70 -19.03
CA SER A 97 -7.65 19.65 -20.21
C SER A 97 -9.14 19.78 -19.89
N SER A 98 -9.56 19.29 -18.72
CA SER A 98 -10.95 19.43 -18.24
C SER A 98 -11.30 20.86 -17.85
N ILE A 99 -10.30 21.65 -17.44
CA ILE A 99 -10.45 23.07 -17.04
C ILE A 99 -10.28 24.00 -18.23
N SER A 100 -9.66 23.57 -19.35
CA SER A 100 -9.43 24.39 -20.54
C SER A 100 -10.74 24.87 -21.14
N ALA A 101 -10.95 26.17 -21.10
CA ALA A 101 -12.05 26.82 -21.80
C ALA A 101 -11.96 26.58 -23.32
N LYS A 102 -13.12 26.42 -23.94
CA LYS A 102 -13.32 26.21 -25.38
C LYS A 102 -12.29 26.92 -26.25
N GLY A 103 -11.42 26.16 -26.90
CA GLY A 103 -10.59 26.66 -27.99
C GLY A 103 -9.06 26.50 -27.85
N VAL A 104 -8.54 26.03 -26.72
CA VAL A 104 -7.10 25.79 -26.54
C VAL A 104 -6.88 24.30 -26.26
N ASN A 105 -6.49 23.52 -27.28
CA ASN A 105 -6.06 22.14 -27.11
C ASN A 105 -4.60 22.13 -26.61
N LEU A 106 -4.41 22.23 -25.31
CA LEU A 106 -3.12 22.00 -24.68
C LEU A 106 -2.92 20.48 -24.51
N LYS A 107 -2.17 19.86 -25.40
CA LYS A 107 -1.65 18.51 -25.23
C LYS A 107 -0.49 18.53 -24.25
N ILE A 108 -0.78 18.42 -22.97
CA ILE A 108 0.26 18.32 -21.95
C ILE A 108 0.45 16.82 -21.65
N LYS A 109 1.68 16.32 -21.82
CA LYS A 109 2.05 14.97 -21.42
C LYS A 109 1.81 14.82 -19.90
N ASN A 110 1.19 13.73 -19.48
CA ASN A 110 0.96 13.44 -18.06
C ASN A 110 2.30 13.07 -17.39
N VAL A 111 3.05 14.09 -16.96
CA VAL A 111 4.30 13.91 -16.20
C VAL A 111 4.03 13.60 -14.73
N PHE A 112 2.84 13.97 -14.26
CA PHE A 112 2.39 13.75 -12.88
C PHE A 112 1.01 13.08 -12.90
N ASP A 113 0.85 12.14 -11.96
CA ASP A 113 -0.41 11.47 -11.68
C ASP A 113 -0.72 11.60 -10.19
N VAL A 114 -1.84 12.20 -9.87
CA VAL A 114 -2.33 12.35 -8.49
C VAL A 114 -3.27 11.20 -8.20
N TYR A 115 -3.15 10.57 -7.04
CA TYR A 115 -4.04 9.50 -6.64
C TYR A 115 -4.52 9.63 -5.19
N VAL A 116 -5.68 9.06 -4.93
CA VAL A 116 -6.26 8.90 -3.60
C VAL A 116 -6.81 7.49 -3.49
N GLU A 117 -6.46 6.79 -2.42
CA GLU A 117 -6.98 5.48 -2.05
C GLU A 117 -7.74 5.58 -0.73
N VAL A 118 -8.89 4.95 -0.65
CA VAL A 118 -9.70 4.87 0.57
C VAL A 118 -10.10 3.42 0.78
N GLY A 119 -9.98 2.93 1.99
CA GLY A 119 -10.32 1.55 2.30
C GLY A 119 -10.25 1.22 3.76
N ILE A 120 -10.03 -0.04 4.01
CA ILE A 120 -9.93 -0.62 5.34
C ILE A 120 -8.63 -1.39 5.50
N LYS A 121 -8.14 -1.42 6.71
CA LYS A 121 -6.96 -2.15 7.15
C LYS A 121 -7.31 -2.92 8.42
N SER A 122 -6.79 -4.12 8.58
CA SER A 122 -6.84 -4.89 9.82
C SER A 122 -5.45 -5.37 10.18
N THR A 123 -5.11 -5.32 11.45
CA THR A 123 -3.85 -5.76 12.00
C THR A 123 -4.09 -6.92 12.96
N SER A 124 -3.32 -7.99 12.81
CA SER A 124 -3.17 -9.04 13.82
C SER A 124 -1.70 -9.18 14.18
N ILE A 125 -1.45 -9.47 15.43
CA ILE A 125 -0.10 -9.64 15.97
C ILE A 125 -0.05 -11.03 16.60
N GLU A 126 0.81 -11.88 16.07
CA GLU A 126 0.93 -13.28 16.42
C GLU A 126 2.30 -13.52 17.04
N GLY A 127 2.34 -13.94 18.31
CA GLY A 127 3.54 -14.39 19.00
C GLY A 127 3.44 -15.86 19.37
N ASP A 128 4.51 -16.42 19.89
CA ASP A 128 4.57 -17.83 20.30
C ASP A 128 3.60 -18.17 21.43
N ILE A 129 3.37 -17.22 22.34
CA ILE A 129 2.53 -17.41 23.53
C ILE A 129 1.27 -16.56 23.46
N ASN A 130 1.38 -15.34 22.96
CA ASN A 130 0.32 -14.35 22.93
C ASN A 130 -0.08 -14.01 21.49
N SER A 131 -1.36 -13.76 21.30
CA SER A 131 -1.88 -13.27 19.99
C SER A 131 -2.89 -12.18 20.23
N PHE A 132 -2.83 -11.13 19.43
CA PHE A 132 -3.70 -9.96 19.49
C PHE A 132 -4.29 -9.69 18.13
N SER A 133 -5.50 -9.20 18.08
CA SER A 133 -6.12 -8.74 16.84
C SER A 133 -6.96 -7.51 17.14
N GLU A 134 -7.02 -6.59 16.18
CA GLU A 134 -7.98 -5.50 16.23
C GLU A 134 -9.40 -6.07 16.21
N ASP A 135 -10.29 -5.51 17.02
CA ASP A 135 -11.70 -5.93 17.09
C ASP A 135 -12.43 -5.59 15.79
N ASP A 136 -12.08 -4.42 15.20
CA ASP A 136 -12.69 -3.90 13.97
C ASP A 136 -11.62 -3.47 12.96
N ALA A 137 -11.94 -3.59 11.67
CA ALA A 137 -11.10 -3.05 10.61
C ALA A 137 -11.06 -1.52 10.67
N GLN A 138 -9.87 -0.95 10.59
CA GLN A 138 -9.61 0.49 10.68
C GLN A 138 -9.70 1.15 9.31
N ALA A 139 -10.18 2.40 9.27
CA ALA A 139 -10.14 3.20 8.04
C ALA A 139 -8.70 3.52 7.65
N ASN A 140 -8.41 3.42 6.35
CA ASN A 140 -7.11 3.73 5.78
C ASN A 140 -7.28 4.63 4.56
N VAL A 141 -6.58 5.74 4.51
CA VAL A 141 -6.59 6.71 3.41
C VAL A 141 -5.18 7.03 2.98
N ILE A 142 -4.88 6.80 1.71
CA ILE A 142 -3.58 7.14 1.12
C ILE A 142 -3.80 8.18 0.03
N THR A 143 -2.99 9.23 0.03
CA THR A 143 -2.96 10.20 -1.06
C THR A 143 -1.53 10.45 -1.49
N GLY A 144 -1.32 10.63 -2.79
CA GLY A 144 0.02 10.81 -3.29
C GLY A 144 0.09 11.28 -4.73
N ILE A 145 1.32 11.41 -5.18
CA ILE A 145 1.67 11.83 -6.54
C ILE A 145 2.69 10.83 -7.08
N ARG A 146 2.47 10.36 -8.31
CA ARG A 146 3.46 9.66 -9.12
C ARG A 146 3.99 10.62 -10.18
N PHE A 147 5.26 10.52 -10.52
CA PHE A 147 5.92 11.38 -11.50
C PHE A 147 7.03 10.62 -12.21
N GLY A 148 7.46 11.13 -13.38
CA GLY A 148 8.54 10.54 -14.15
C GLY A 148 8.06 9.86 -15.44
N ASP A 149 8.76 8.80 -15.85
CA ASP A 149 8.52 8.07 -17.10
C ASP A 149 8.11 6.63 -16.80
N SER A 150 6.88 6.28 -17.15
CA SER A 150 6.31 4.95 -16.97
C SER A 150 7.03 3.82 -17.74
N ASN A 151 7.90 4.15 -18.68
CA ASN A 151 8.76 3.19 -19.38
C ASN A 151 10.19 3.14 -18.84
N GLY A 152 10.48 3.91 -17.80
CA GLY A 152 11.79 4.01 -17.20
C GLY A 152 11.70 4.21 -15.70
N TRP A 153 12.12 5.37 -15.21
CA TRP A 153 12.09 5.72 -13.80
C TRP A 153 10.82 6.48 -13.45
N GLU A 154 10.13 5.98 -12.45
CA GLU A 154 9.01 6.65 -11.79
C GLU A 154 9.38 6.97 -10.34
N GLY A 155 8.97 8.14 -9.87
CA GLY A 155 8.99 8.50 -8.47
C GLY A 155 7.57 8.55 -7.91
N LYS A 156 7.43 8.33 -6.60
CA LYS A 156 6.19 8.57 -5.87
C LYS A 156 6.46 9.21 -4.52
N ILE A 157 5.54 10.07 -4.12
CA ILE A 157 5.50 10.65 -2.77
C ILE A 157 4.06 10.52 -2.30
N PHE A 158 3.85 10.09 -1.05
CA PHE A 158 2.51 9.88 -0.53
C PHE A 158 2.44 10.08 0.98
N VAL A 159 1.22 10.26 1.44
CA VAL A 159 0.87 10.26 2.86
C VAL A 159 -0.19 9.19 3.08
N ASP A 160 0.01 8.38 4.11
CA ASP A 160 -0.92 7.36 4.57
C ASP A 160 -1.48 7.78 5.93
N PHE A 161 -2.79 7.91 6.01
CA PHE A 161 -3.53 8.19 7.21
C PHE A 161 -4.23 6.91 7.66
N SER A 162 -3.85 6.39 8.80
CA SER A 162 -4.43 5.19 9.39
C SER A 162 -4.28 5.22 10.90
N LYS A 163 -4.96 4.33 11.59
CA LYS A 163 -4.54 3.93 12.93
C LYS A 163 -3.51 2.82 12.82
N GLU A 164 -2.53 2.86 13.67
CA GLU A 164 -1.53 1.79 13.82
C GLU A 164 -1.71 1.11 15.16
N SER A 165 -1.48 -0.19 15.13
CA SER A 165 -1.57 -1.04 16.32
C SER A 165 -0.17 -1.53 16.66
N GLU A 166 0.25 -1.24 17.89
CA GLU A 166 1.55 -1.61 18.44
C GLU A 166 1.36 -2.51 19.65
N VAL A 167 2.23 -3.50 19.83
CA VAL A 167 2.30 -4.27 21.08
C VAL A 167 3.14 -3.49 22.06
N VAL A 168 2.56 -3.20 23.20
CA VAL A 168 3.26 -2.53 24.30
C VAL A 168 3.19 -3.36 25.57
N GLN A 169 4.27 -3.29 26.36
CA GLN A 169 4.27 -3.90 27.66
C GLN A 169 3.36 -3.12 28.62
N LYS A 170 2.43 -3.81 29.26
CA LYS A 170 1.53 -3.20 30.24
C LYS A 170 2.32 -2.70 31.43
N GLN A 171 2.29 -1.40 31.66
CA GLN A 171 2.93 -0.79 32.81
C GLN A 171 2.13 -1.06 34.07
N CYS A 172 2.81 -1.49 35.13
CA CYS A 172 2.19 -1.61 36.44
C CYS A 172 1.91 -0.23 37.04
N ALA A 173 0.77 -0.07 37.69
CA ALA A 173 0.51 1.13 38.49
C ALA A 173 1.49 1.23 39.65
N GLN A 174 1.90 2.45 40.00
CA GLN A 174 2.95 2.72 40.99
C GLN A 174 2.70 2.11 42.39
N ASP A 175 1.44 1.75 42.70
CA ASP A 175 1.03 1.20 44.02
C ASP A 175 0.65 -0.29 43.97
N GLN A 176 0.91 -0.99 42.85
CA GLN A 176 0.60 -2.41 42.69
C GLN A 176 1.87 -3.27 42.64
N VAL A 177 1.80 -4.46 43.23
CA VAL A 177 2.84 -5.48 43.05
C VAL A 177 2.72 -6.00 41.66
N CYS A 178 3.72 -5.73 40.84
CA CYS A 178 3.75 -6.22 39.46
C CYS A 178 3.72 -7.75 39.42
N PRO A 179 2.91 -8.36 38.56
CA PRO A 179 3.00 -9.79 38.32
C PRO A 179 4.39 -10.15 37.81
N ALA A 180 4.87 -11.33 38.17
CA ALA A 180 6.16 -11.84 37.71
C ALA A 180 6.18 -12.16 36.20
N VAL A 181 5.00 -12.17 35.56
CA VAL A 181 4.81 -12.40 34.13
C VAL A 181 4.54 -11.06 33.45
N VAL A 182 5.29 -10.77 32.42
CA VAL A 182 5.07 -9.60 31.54
C VAL A 182 3.74 -9.77 30.83
N GLU A 183 2.86 -8.79 30.98
CA GLU A 183 1.61 -8.72 30.19
C GLU A 183 1.80 -7.75 29.05
N TYR A 184 1.43 -8.15 27.84
CA TYR A 184 1.38 -7.30 26.66
C TYR A 184 -0.05 -6.89 26.36
N ILE A 185 -0.22 -5.70 25.80
CA ILE A 185 -1.50 -5.17 25.32
C ILE A 185 -1.32 -4.56 23.93
N LEU A 186 -2.40 -4.53 23.17
CA LEU A 186 -2.46 -3.81 21.91
C LEU A 186 -2.79 -2.34 22.21
N ASP A 187 -1.93 -1.43 21.76
CA ASP A 187 -2.17 0.01 21.78
C ASP A 187 -2.46 0.50 20.36
N GLU A 188 -3.52 1.29 20.20
CA GLU A 188 -3.96 1.79 18.90
C GLU A 188 -3.82 3.31 18.88
N GLU A 189 -3.00 3.83 17.99
CA GLU A 189 -2.78 5.26 17.83
C GLU A 189 -3.02 5.71 16.38
N ALA A 190 -3.58 6.90 16.22
CA ALA A 190 -3.71 7.53 14.89
C ALA A 190 -2.33 7.94 14.37
N ASP A 191 -1.98 7.45 13.20
CA ASP A 191 -0.70 7.73 12.55
C ASP A 191 -0.86 8.46 11.22
N GLN A 192 0.15 9.22 10.90
CA GLN A 192 0.34 9.90 9.63
C GLN A 192 1.72 9.55 9.09
N LYS A 193 1.77 8.59 8.16
CA LYS A 193 3.02 8.13 7.58
C LYS A 193 3.32 8.90 6.30
N TYR A 194 4.58 9.22 6.11
CA TYR A 194 5.10 9.87 4.92
C TYR A 194 5.96 8.88 4.15
N GLY A 195 5.60 8.66 2.90
CA GLY A 195 6.31 7.74 2.04
C GLY A 195 6.90 8.41 0.81
N ALA A 196 8.07 7.92 0.42
CA ALA A 196 8.71 8.25 -0.84
C ALA A 196 9.25 6.98 -1.49
N GLY A 197 9.17 6.87 -2.80
CA GLY A 197 9.64 5.70 -3.51
C GLY A 197 10.09 6.00 -4.92
N VAL A 198 10.91 5.08 -5.42
CA VAL A 198 11.37 5.06 -6.80
C VAL A 198 11.08 3.68 -7.38
N LEU A 199 10.56 3.65 -8.59
CA LEU A 199 10.27 2.44 -9.34
C LEU A 199 11.02 2.50 -10.67
N TYR A 200 11.67 1.41 -11.04
CA TYR A 200 12.31 1.23 -12.32
C TYR A 200 11.61 0.15 -13.12
N ASN A 201 11.02 0.54 -14.24
CA ASN A 201 10.40 -0.36 -15.18
C ASN A 201 11.47 -1.05 -16.03
N ILE A 202 11.76 -2.32 -15.75
CA ILE A 202 12.74 -3.14 -16.50
C ILE A 202 12.22 -3.36 -17.91
N ASN A 203 10.92 -3.59 -18.01
CA ASN A 203 10.17 -3.75 -19.26
C ASN A 203 8.68 -3.49 -19.02
N ASN A 204 7.84 -3.65 -20.04
CA ASN A 204 6.41 -3.42 -19.92
C ASN A 204 5.69 -4.34 -18.91
N ARG A 205 6.31 -5.45 -18.50
CA ARG A 205 5.71 -6.47 -17.63
C ARG A 205 6.35 -6.58 -16.26
N SER A 206 7.50 -5.96 -16.04
CA SER A 206 8.22 -6.10 -14.78
C SER A 206 8.89 -4.81 -14.35
N ALA A 207 8.85 -4.56 -13.07
CA ALA A 207 9.50 -3.43 -12.43
C ALA A 207 10.08 -3.81 -11.06
N VAL A 208 11.06 -3.03 -10.62
CA VAL A 208 11.62 -3.09 -9.27
C VAL A 208 11.40 -1.74 -8.62
N SER A 209 11.00 -1.73 -7.35
CA SER A 209 10.83 -0.50 -6.59
C SER A 209 11.58 -0.53 -5.26
N LEU A 210 11.99 0.65 -4.85
CA LEU A 210 12.49 0.94 -3.51
C LEU A 210 11.58 2.01 -2.91
N GLU A 211 11.10 1.79 -1.69
CA GLU A 211 10.22 2.69 -0.98
C GLU A 211 10.70 2.87 0.45
N PHE A 212 10.66 4.09 0.92
CA PHE A 212 10.89 4.48 2.29
C PHE A 212 9.59 5.00 2.89
N LEU A 213 9.28 4.58 4.10
CA LEU A 213 8.11 5.01 4.85
C LEU A 213 8.56 5.47 6.24
N SER A 214 8.17 6.67 6.63
CA SER A 214 8.38 7.23 7.96
C SER A 214 7.05 7.31 8.68
N SER A 215 6.99 6.74 9.86
CA SER A 215 5.85 6.73 10.78
C SER A 215 6.16 7.57 12.02
N LYS A 216 5.13 7.94 12.78
CA LYS A 216 5.29 8.55 14.11
C LYS A 216 5.12 7.54 15.23
N VAL A 217 4.33 6.49 14.96
CA VAL A 217 3.98 5.44 15.92
C VAL A 217 4.94 4.27 15.77
N LEU A 218 5.24 3.89 14.54
CA LEU A 218 6.09 2.76 14.19
C LEU A 218 7.46 3.23 13.70
N ASP A 219 8.43 2.34 13.70
CA ASP A 219 9.72 2.60 13.12
C ASP A 219 9.66 2.87 11.61
N ALA A 220 10.67 3.60 11.13
CA ALA A 220 10.81 3.83 9.71
C ALA A 220 11.10 2.50 8.98
N SER A 221 10.48 2.33 7.82
CA SER A 221 10.64 1.09 7.03
C SER A 221 11.18 1.35 5.64
N PHE A 222 11.96 0.39 5.16
CA PHE A 222 12.39 0.29 3.77
C PHE A 222 11.71 -0.92 3.12
N LYS A 223 11.19 -0.72 1.92
CA LYS A 223 10.56 -1.78 1.15
C LYS A 223 11.20 -1.89 -0.23
N VAL A 224 11.69 -3.06 -0.55
CA VAL A 224 12.15 -3.43 -1.90
C VAL A 224 11.11 -4.35 -2.50
N SER A 225 10.61 -4.03 -3.70
CA SER A 225 9.57 -4.84 -4.32
C SER A 225 9.93 -5.20 -5.75
N TYR A 226 9.53 -6.39 -6.16
CA TYR A 226 9.44 -6.81 -7.54
C TYR A 226 7.98 -6.85 -7.97
N GLN A 227 7.65 -6.23 -9.10
CA GLN A 227 6.28 -6.10 -9.59
C GLN A 227 6.16 -6.73 -10.97
N LEU A 228 5.09 -7.48 -11.17
CA LEU A 228 4.63 -7.98 -12.46
C LEU A 228 3.43 -7.14 -12.91
N ASN A 229 3.57 -6.46 -14.03
CA ASN A 229 2.49 -5.66 -14.64
C ASN A 229 1.75 -6.50 -15.69
N PHE A 230 0.42 -6.36 -15.77
CA PHE A 230 -0.45 -7.12 -16.67
C PHE A 230 -1.62 -6.31 -17.22
#